data_cfcaf825a7e8af504c43a3d6d8a4b8bb
#
_entry.id   cfcaf825a7e8af504c43a3d6d8a4b8bb
#
_cell.length_a   1.000
_cell.length_b   1.000
_cell.length_c   1.000
_cell.angle_alpha   90.00
_cell.angle_beta   90.00
_cell.angle_gamma   90.00
#
_symmetry.space_group_name_H-M   'P 1'
#
loop_
_entity.id
_entity.type
_entity.pdbx_description
1 polymer ?
#
loop_
_entity_poly.entity_id
_entity_poly.type
_entity_poly.pdbx_seq_one_letter_code
_entity_poly.pdbx_strand_id
1 'polypeptide(L)'
;MWTYKKTLQYPVNIKCTNPKLAKVIISQYGGPDGELAASLRYLSQRFAMPDQKSKAILNDIGTEELAHLEMVGSIVHQLTKNASIEEIEKAGLGAYYTDHGVDVYPQSAAGVPFTAAYLACKGDIIANLQEDLAAEQKARATYEKLIDLCRDEPDVVDPLRYLRQREIVHFQRFGEALRGVQDKLAEKKFYMNCDNMQTSDCGCNNNDN
;
A
#
# COMPACT_ATOMS: atom_id res chain seq x y z
N MET A 1 20.46 -9.12 3.91
CA MET A 1 20.14 -10.20 2.92
C MET A 1 18.67 -10.07 2.58
N TRP A 2 18.32 -9.95 1.30
CA TRP A 2 16.91 -9.93 0.88
C TRP A 2 16.35 -11.35 0.92
N THR A 3 15.14 -11.52 1.48
CA THR A 3 14.47 -12.83 1.58
C THR A 3 13.04 -12.71 1.08
N TYR A 4 12.66 -13.58 0.14
CA TYR A 4 11.30 -13.71 -0.35
C TYR A 4 10.74 -15.07 0.07
N LYS A 5 9.58 -15.06 0.73
CA LYS A 5 8.84 -16.30 1.07
C LYS A 5 7.81 -16.57 -0.01
N LYS A 6 7.84 -17.77 -0.61
CA LYS A 6 6.87 -18.22 -1.62
C LYS A 6 5.55 -18.70 -1.00
N THR A 7 5.10 -18.08 0.07
CA THR A 7 3.85 -18.41 0.75
C THR A 7 3.11 -17.11 1.05
N LEU A 8 1.81 -17.10 0.79
CA LEU A 8 0.96 -15.98 1.17
C LEU A 8 1.00 -15.76 2.67
N GLN A 9 0.90 -14.51 3.11
CA GLN A 9 0.86 -14.14 4.54
C GLN A 9 -0.38 -14.73 5.24
N TYR A 10 -1.48 -14.86 4.52
CA TYR A 10 -2.69 -15.56 4.93
C TYR A 10 -3.19 -16.43 3.76
N PRO A 11 -3.74 -17.64 4.01
CA PRO A 11 -4.19 -18.54 2.94
C PRO A 11 -5.34 -17.94 2.12
N VAL A 12 -5.29 -18.15 0.79
CA VAL A 12 -6.38 -17.82 -0.13
C VAL A 12 -6.75 -19.11 -0.89
N ASN A 13 -7.94 -19.65 -0.61
CA ASN A 13 -8.44 -20.89 -1.20
C ASN A 13 -9.91 -20.75 -1.62
N ILE A 14 -10.15 -20.05 -2.72
CA ILE A 14 -11.50 -19.78 -3.24
C ILE A 14 -11.91 -20.92 -4.14
N LYS A 15 -13.08 -21.53 -3.85
CA LYS A 15 -13.58 -22.73 -4.53
C LYS A 15 -14.37 -22.43 -5.78
N CYS A 16 -15.10 -21.31 -5.78
CA CYS A 16 -16.01 -20.95 -6.88
C CYS A 16 -15.56 -19.68 -7.57
N THR A 17 -15.66 -19.66 -8.90
CA THR A 17 -15.44 -18.43 -9.69
C THR A 17 -16.55 -17.43 -9.41
N ASN A 18 -16.17 -16.15 -9.30
CA ASN A 18 -17.11 -15.03 -9.21
C ASN A 18 -16.48 -13.75 -9.77
N PRO A 19 -16.47 -13.57 -11.11
CA PRO A 19 -15.86 -12.39 -11.73
C PRO A 19 -16.46 -11.07 -11.30
N LYS A 20 -17.70 -11.04 -10.81
CA LYS A 20 -18.32 -9.81 -10.28
C LYS A 20 -17.62 -9.33 -9.01
N LEU A 21 -17.25 -10.25 -8.12
CA LEU A 21 -16.47 -9.91 -6.92
C LEU A 21 -15.03 -9.53 -7.29
N ALA A 22 -14.41 -10.26 -8.22
CA ALA A 22 -13.07 -9.92 -8.70
C ALA A 22 -13.00 -8.46 -9.20
N LYS A 23 -14.02 -8.01 -9.94
CA LYS A 23 -14.10 -6.64 -10.46
C LYS A 23 -14.07 -5.57 -9.40
N VAL A 24 -14.68 -5.77 -8.24
CA VAL A 24 -14.67 -4.79 -7.15
C VAL A 24 -13.44 -4.92 -6.27
N ILE A 25 -12.96 -6.14 -6.04
CA ILE A 25 -11.79 -6.41 -5.19
C ILE A 25 -10.50 -5.90 -5.85
N ILE A 26 -10.41 -5.87 -7.18
CA ILE A 26 -9.21 -5.39 -7.90
C ILE A 26 -8.83 -3.94 -7.54
N SER A 27 -9.77 -3.13 -7.00
CA SER A 27 -9.46 -1.80 -6.47
C SER A 27 -8.41 -1.83 -5.37
N GLN A 28 -8.38 -2.89 -4.55
CA GLN A 28 -7.34 -3.06 -3.52
C GLN A 28 -6.03 -3.57 -4.11
N TYR A 29 -6.01 -4.02 -5.36
CA TYR A 29 -4.76 -4.33 -6.07
C TYR A 29 -4.10 -3.08 -6.64
N GLY A 30 -4.79 -2.33 -7.49
CA GLY A 30 -4.21 -1.24 -8.26
C GLY A 30 -4.97 0.09 -8.22
N GLY A 31 -5.97 0.23 -7.36
CA GLY A 31 -6.69 1.50 -7.15
C GLY A 31 -5.90 2.50 -6.31
N PRO A 32 -6.44 3.72 -6.12
CA PRO A 32 -5.74 4.81 -5.42
C PRO A 32 -5.44 4.52 -3.94
N ASP A 33 -6.25 3.70 -3.30
CA ASP A 33 -6.11 3.29 -1.90
C ASP A 33 -5.80 1.78 -1.80
N GLY A 34 -5.27 1.19 -2.87
CA GLY A 34 -4.90 -0.23 -2.93
C GLY A 34 -3.46 -0.48 -2.52
N GLU A 35 -3.12 -1.77 -2.36
CA GLU A 35 -1.85 -2.25 -1.78
C GLU A 35 -0.62 -1.81 -2.59
N LEU A 36 -0.72 -1.74 -3.93
CA LEU A 36 0.38 -1.26 -4.77
C LEU A 36 0.71 0.21 -4.47
N ALA A 37 -0.32 1.06 -4.35
CA ALA A 37 -0.13 2.47 -4.00
C ALA A 37 0.43 2.63 -2.60
N ALA A 38 -0.08 1.89 -1.62
CA ALA A 38 0.36 1.88 -0.23
C ALA A 38 1.84 1.50 -0.12
N SER A 39 2.23 0.35 -0.69
CA SER A 39 3.61 -0.11 -0.67
C SER A 39 4.58 0.93 -1.24
N LEU A 40 4.34 1.39 -2.48
CA LEU A 40 5.24 2.35 -3.15
C LEU A 40 5.27 3.71 -2.43
N ARG A 41 4.17 4.16 -1.85
CA ARG A 41 4.10 5.37 -1.02
C ARG A 41 5.04 5.27 0.17
N TYR A 42 4.91 4.25 1.00
CA TYR A 42 5.69 4.10 2.24
C TYR A 42 7.17 3.84 1.96
N LEU A 43 7.48 3.00 0.98
CA LEU A 43 8.86 2.74 0.57
C LEU A 43 9.55 3.96 -0.05
N SER A 44 8.80 4.86 -0.69
CA SER A 44 9.30 6.14 -1.19
C SER A 44 9.59 7.13 -0.06
N GLN A 45 8.65 7.26 0.88
CA GLN A 45 8.71 8.24 1.95
C GLN A 45 9.78 7.90 3.01
N ARG A 46 10.13 6.61 3.18
CA ARG A 46 11.12 6.18 4.17
C ARG A 46 12.47 6.89 4.06
N PHE A 47 12.86 7.31 2.85
CA PHE A 47 14.16 7.98 2.64
C PHE A 47 14.22 9.36 3.29
N ALA A 48 13.09 10.04 3.47
CA ALA A 48 12.99 11.34 4.10
C ALA A 48 12.86 11.27 5.63
N MET A 49 12.63 10.09 6.21
CA MET A 49 12.42 9.96 7.66
C MET A 49 13.67 10.32 8.46
N PRO A 50 13.51 11.08 9.58
CA PRO A 50 14.64 11.69 10.30
C PRO A 50 15.41 10.70 11.18
N ASP A 51 14.86 9.53 11.45
CA ASP A 51 15.46 8.56 12.37
C ASP A 51 15.23 7.10 11.95
N GLN A 52 16.03 6.22 12.53
CA GLN A 52 16.01 4.79 12.19
C GLN A 52 14.68 4.10 12.57
N LYS A 53 14.01 4.54 13.64
CA LYS A 53 12.75 3.94 14.09
C LYS A 53 11.65 4.22 13.05
N SER A 54 11.46 5.48 12.66
CA SER A 54 10.47 5.85 11.65
C SER A 54 10.80 5.24 10.28
N LYS A 55 12.08 5.21 9.87
CA LYS A 55 12.52 4.49 8.65
C LYS A 55 12.16 3.01 8.69
N ALA A 56 12.39 2.35 9.83
CA ALA A 56 12.10 0.93 10.00
C ALA A 56 10.58 0.67 9.93
N ILE A 57 9.75 1.52 10.53
CA ILE A 57 8.27 1.40 10.47
C ILE A 57 7.80 1.49 9.02
N LEU A 58 8.22 2.52 8.27
CA LEU A 58 7.80 2.67 6.88
C LEU A 58 8.32 1.54 5.99
N ASN A 59 9.53 1.06 6.23
CA ASN A 59 10.08 -0.07 5.49
C ASN A 59 9.34 -1.37 5.78
N ASP A 60 9.02 -1.63 7.03
CA ASP A 60 8.35 -2.84 7.49
C ASP A 60 6.91 -2.90 6.92
N ILE A 61 6.15 -1.82 7.10
CA ILE A 61 4.79 -1.72 6.55
C ILE A 61 4.83 -1.75 5.03
N GLY A 62 5.66 -0.93 4.38
CA GLY A 62 5.72 -0.87 2.92
C GLY A 62 6.11 -2.20 2.25
N THR A 63 6.91 -3.04 2.90
CA THR A 63 7.20 -4.39 2.42
C THR A 63 6.09 -5.39 2.74
N GLU A 64 5.35 -5.21 3.84
CA GLU A 64 4.17 -6.00 4.15
C GLU A 64 3.05 -5.77 3.12
N GLU A 65 2.88 -4.53 2.63
CA GLU A 65 1.90 -4.21 1.58
C GLU A 65 2.17 -4.95 0.26
N LEU A 66 3.42 -5.32 -0.03
CA LEU A 66 3.71 -6.20 -1.17
C LEU A 66 3.16 -7.62 -0.94
N ALA A 67 3.16 -8.11 0.30
CA ALA A 67 2.53 -9.40 0.62
C ALA A 67 1.00 -9.31 0.55
N HIS A 68 0.41 -8.19 0.96
CA HIS A 68 -1.03 -7.91 0.80
C HIS A 68 -1.42 -7.82 -0.68
N LEU A 69 -0.63 -7.13 -1.49
CA LEU A 69 -0.79 -7.09 -2.95
C LEU A 69 -0.87 -8.49 -3.54
N GLU A 70 0.04 -9.39 -3.13
CA GLU A 70 0.06 -10.78 -3.57
C GLU A 70 -1.20 -11.55 -3.14
N MET A 71 -1.71 -11.29 -1.93
CA MET A 71 -2.98 -11.87 -1.45
C MET A 71 -4.17 -11.39 -2.28
N VAL A 72 -4.30 -10.08 -2.51
CA VAL A 72 -5.38 -9.51 -3.34
C VAL A 72 -5.30 -10.04 -4.77
N GLY A 73 -4.11 -10.09 -5.35
CA GLY A 73 -3.87 -10.69 -6.67
C GLY A 73 -4.32 -12.16 -6.73
N SER A 74 -4.03 -12.94 -5.68
CA SER A 74 -4.45 -14.33 -5.57
C SER A 74 -5.97 -14.47 -5.47
N ILE A 75 -6.65 -13.57 -4.75
CA ILE A 75 -8.12 -13.54 -4.66
C ILE A 75 -8.71 -13.27 -6.05
N VAL A 76 -8.27 -12.20 -6.72
CA VAL A 76 -8.77 -11.82 -8.05
C VAL A 76 -8.54 -12.95 -9.07
N HIS A 77 -7.33 -13.54 -9.07
CA HIS A 77 -7.00 -14.65 -9.96
C HIS A 77 -7.90 -15.87 -9.71
N GLN A 78 -8.11 -16.27 -8.45
CA GLN A 78 -8.93 -17.45 -8.14
C GLN A 78 -10.41 -17.23 -8.45
N LEU A 79 -10.89 -15.99 -8.38
CA LEU A 79 -12.26 -15.63 -8.75
C LEU A 79 -12.49 -15.60 -10.27
N THR A 80 -11.44 -15.52 -11.10
CA THR A 80 -11.55 -15.35 -12.55
C THR A 80 -11.00 -16.50 -13.40
N LYS A 81 -10.00 -17.25 -12.90
CA LYS A 81 -9.18 -18.20 -13.68
C LYS A 81 -9.95 -19.24 -14.49
N ASN A 82 -11.15 -19.65 -14.04
CA ASN A 82 -11.98 -20.67 -14.70
C ASN A 82 -13.34 -20.09 -15.15
N ALA A 83 -13.48 -18.77 -15.18
CA ALA A 83 -14.72 -18.14 -15.60
C ALA A 83 -14.92 -18.32 -17.12
N SER A 84 -16.16 -18.62 -17.52
CA SER A 84 -16.54 -18.62 -18.92
C SER A 84 -16.58 -17.19 -19.49
N ILE A 85 -16.50 -17.06 -20.80
CA ILE A 85 -16.64 -15.75 -21.47
C ILE A 85 -17.97 -15.09 -21.11
N GLU A 86 -19.05 -15.87 -21.03
CA GLU A 86 -20.37 -15.37 -20.64
C GLU A 86 -20.38 -14.79 -19.21
N GLU A 87 -19.69 -15.42 -18.27
CA GLU A 87 -19.56 -14.92 -16.89
C GLU A 87 -18.70 -13.62 -16.84
N ILE A 88 -17.63 -13.58 -17.62
CA ILE A 88 -16.78 -12.39 -17.77
C ILE A 88 -17.60 -11.21 -18.33
N GLU A 89 -18.38 -11.43 -19.38
CA GLU A 89 -19.25 -10.41 -19.98
C GLU A 89 -20.32 -9.94 -18.98
N LYS A 90 -21.03 -10.86 -18.33
CA LYS A 90 -22.04 -10.54 -17.31
C LYS A 90 -21.48 -9.76 -16.11
N ALA A 91 -20.21 -9.97 -15.78
CA ALA A 91 -19.50 -9.22 -14.76
C ALA A 91 -19.10 -7.80 -15.22
N GLY A 92 -19.20 -7.52 -16.51
CA GLY A 92 -18.72 -6.27 -17.11
C GLY A 92 -17.20 -6.17 -17.13
N LEU A 93 -16.53 -7.32 -17.30
CA LEU A 93 -15.08 -7.44 -17.44
C LEU A 93 -14.64 -7.72 -18.89
N GLY A 94 -15.54 -7.61 -19.88
CA GLY A 94 -15.22 -7.89 -21.28
C GLY A 94 -14.07 -7.04 -21.82
N ALA A 95 -14.05 -5.74 -21.55
CA ALA A 95 -12.95 -4.85 -21.93
C ALA A 95 -11.63 -5.24 -21.24
N TYR A 96 -11.67 -5.51 -19.94
CA TYR A 96 -10.52 -5.98 -19.19
C TYR A 96 -9.94 -7.27 -19.79
N TYR A 97 -10.81 -8.24 -20.08
CA TYR A 97 -10.42 -9.53 -20.66
C TYR A 97 -9.78 -9.37 -22.03
N THR A 98 -10.29 -8.46 -22.84
CA THR A 98 -9.72 -8.17 -24.17
C THR A 98 -8.28 -7.68 -24.08
N ASP A 99 -7.99 -6.82 -23.13
CA ASP A 99 -6.65 -6.21 -22.99
C ASP A 99 -5.69 -7.05 -22.16
N HIS A 100 -6.19 -7.80 -21.15
CA HIS A 100 -5.37 -8.44 -20.12
C HIS A 100 -5.63 -9.94 -19.95
N GLY A 101 -6.66 -10.49 -20.57
CA GLY A 101 -7.03 -11.92 -20.41
C GLY A 101 -7.34 -12.25 -18.94
N VAL A 102 -6.62 -13.21 -18.38
CA VAL A 102 -6.72 -13.64 -16.97
C VAL A 102 -5.59 -13.10 -16.09
N ASP A 103 -4.74 -12.26 -16.62
CA ASP A 103 -3.69 -11.60 -15.83
C ASP A 103 -4.30 -10.62 -14.83
N VAL A 104 -3.66 -10.45 -13.69
CA VAL A 104 -4.09 -9.46 -12.70
C VAL A 104 -3.40 -8.13 -12.99
N TYR A 105 -4.10 -7.28 -13.73
CA TYR A 105 -3.58 -5.97 -14.11
C TYR A 105 -3.92 -4.91 -13.06
N PRO A 106 -2.95 -4.04 -12.65
CA PRO A 106 -3.18 -3.07 -11.59
C PRO A 106 -4.08 -1.92 -12.07
N GLN A 107 -5.34 -1.98 -11.67
CA GLN A 107 -6.36 -0.96 -11.94
C GLN A 107 -7.38 -0.89 -10.80
N SER A 108 -8.19 0.18 -10.81
CA SER A 108 -9.36 0.29 -9.94
C SER A 108 -10.54 -0.56 -10.45
N ALA A 109 -11.59 -0.72 -9.64
CA ALA A 109 -12.85 -1.34 -10.04
C ALA A 109 -13.53 -0.61 -11.22
N ALA A 110 -13.27 0.68 -11.39
CA ALA A 110 -13.75 1.48 -12.51
C ALA A 110 -12.91 1.32 -13.80
N GLY A 111 -11.86 0.50 -13.77
CA GLY A 111 -10.98 0.29 -14.92
C GLY A 111 -9.91 1.37 -15.11
N VAL A 112 -9.71 2.25 -14.13
CA VAL A 112 -8.64 3.26 -14.19
C VAL A 112 -7.30 2.59 -13.85
N PRO A 113 -6.31 2.59 -14.76
CA PRO A 113 -5.01 1.99 -14.51
C PRO A 113 -4.28 2.66 -13.35
N PHE A 114 -3.44 1.89 -12.65
CA PHE A 114 -2.56 2.44 -11.61
C PHE A 114 -1.72 3.59 -12.16
N THR A 115 -1.54 4.60 -11.34
CA THR A 115 -0.68 5.75 -11.65
C THR A 115 0.15 6.15 -10.43
N ALA A 116 1.39 6.60 -10.66
CA ALA A 116 2.25 7.13 -9.61
C ALA A 116 1.66 8.38 -8.91
N ALA A 117 0.65 9.02 -9.50
CA ALA A 117 -0.10 10.12 -8.88
C ALA A 117 -0.78 9.70 -7.55
N TYR A 118 -1.06 8.39 -7.37
CA TYR A 118 -1.64 7.86 -6.13
C TYR A 118 -0.69 7.85 -4.94
N LEU A 119 0.62 8.03 -5.15
CA LEU A 119 1.61 7.93 -4.07
C LEU A 119 1.52 9.09 -3.06
N ALA A 120 1.03 10.26 -3.48
CA ALA A 120 0.78 11.43 -2.64
C ALA A 120 1.98 11.89 -1.77
N CYS A 121 3.22 11.58 -2.19
CA CYS A 121 4.44 11.95 -1.48
C CYS A 121 4.78 13.43 -1.69
N LYS A 122 5.10 14.15 -0.61
CA LYS A 122 5.45 15.59 -0.64
C LYS A 122 6.87 15.89 -0.18
N GLY A 123 7.60 14.92 0.39
CA GLY A 123 8.91 15.14 0.98
C GLY A 123 8.85 15.84 2.35
N ASP A 124 7.70 16.32 2.79
CA ASP A 124 7.47 16.81 4.16
C ASP A 124 7.07 15.61 5.05
N ILE A 125 7.80 15.41 6.13
CA ILE A 125 7.69 14.24 6.99
C ILE A 125 6.33 14.17 7.68
N ILE A 126 5.84 15.31 8.16
CA ILE A 126 4.55 15.38 8.88
C ILE A 126 3.39 15.19 7.89
N ALA A 127 3.43 15.87 6.75
CA ALA A 127 2.42 15.72 5.70
C ALA A 127 2.34 14.27 5.20
N ASN A 128 3.50 13.62 4.98
CA ASN A 128 3.56 12.23 4.54
C ASN A 128 2.94 11.29 5.58
N LEU A 129 3.32 11.38 6.86
CA LEU A 129 2.77 10.51 7.91
C LEU A 129 1.26 10.75 8.16
N GLN A 130 0.76 11.97 7.98
CA GLN A 130 -0.68 12.26 8.03
C GLN A 130 -1.42 11.60 6.85
N GLU A 131 -0.85 11.65 5.65
CA GLU A 131 -1.41 10.96 4.48
C GLU A 131 -1.38 9.45 4.65
N ASP A 132 -0.32 8.88 5.24
CA ASP A 132 -0.22 7.45 5.52
C ASP A 132 -1.34 7.00 6.47
N LEU A 133 -1.58 7.74 7.56
CA LEU A 133 -2.71 7.49 8.47
C LEU A 133 -4.06 7.56 7.75
N ALA A 134 -4.24 8.52 6.86
CA ALA A 134 -5.46 8.65 6.07
C ALA A 134 -5.59 7.51 5.06
N ALA A 135 -4.49 7.07 4.45
CA ALA A 135 -4.45 5.95 3.51
C ALA A 135 -4.90 4.64 4.16
N GLU A 136 -4.35 4.30 5.33
CA GLU A 136 -4.75 3.11 6.08
C GLU A 136 -6.24 3.11 6.45
N GLN A 137 -6.79 4.26 6.84
CA GLN A 137 -8.21 4.38 7.14
C GLN A 137 -9.10 4.25 5.89
N LYS A 138 -8.64 4.73 4.74
CA LYS A 138 -9.35 4.57 3.46
C LYS A 138 -9.33 3.11 3.01
N ALA A 139 -8.18 2.44 3.10
CA ALA A 139 -8.05 1.01 2.80
C ALA A 139 -8.94 0.17 3.74
N ARG A 140 -8.86 0.39 5.05
CA ARG A 140 -9.73 -0.27 6.04
C ARG A 140 -11.21 -0.11 5.70
N ALA A 141 -11.66 1.11 5.40
CA ALA A 141 -13.04 1.38 5.03
C ALA A 141 -13.46 0.71 3.72
N THR A 142 -12.53 0.56 2.77
CA THR A 142 -12.77 -0.17 1.53
C THR A 142 -12.90 -1.67 1.79
N TYR A 143 -12.02 -2.26 2.61
CA TYR A 143 -12.14 -3.66 3.02
C TYR A 143 -13.47 -3.95 3.73
N GLU A 144 -13.96 -3.07 4.60
CA GLU A 144 -15.26 -3.25 5.25
C GLU A 144 -16.41 -3.32 4.23
N LYS A 145 -16.41 -2.44 3.23
CA LYS A 145 -17.40 -2.49 2.15
C LYS A 145 -17.28 -3.75 1.29
N LEU A 146 -16.05 -4.20 1.00
CA LEU A 146 -15.83 -5.45 0.28
C LEU A 146 -16.31 -6.66 1.07
N ILE A 147 -16.06 -6.72 2.38
CA ILE A 147 -16.57 -7.77 3.27
C ILE A 147 -18.10 -7.81 3.24
N ASP A 148 -18.76 -6.64 3.26
CA ASP A 148 -20.23 -6.55 3.16
C ASP A 148 -20.75 -7.07 1.82
N LEU A 149 -20.07 -6.75 0.71
CA LEU A 149 -20.43 -7.24 -0.62
C LEU A 149 -20.21 -8.74 -0.78
N CYS A 150 -19.20 -9.29 -0.10
CA CYS A 150 -18.78 -10.70 -0.19
C CYS A 150 -19.38 -11.57 0.93
N ARG A 151 -20.33 -11.08 1.72
CA ARG A 151 -20.82 -11.73 2.96
C ARG A 151 -21.24 -13.19 2.80
N ASP A 152 -21.73 -13.56 1.61
CA ASP A 152 -22.20 -14.91 1.31
C ASP A 152 -21.07 -15.84 0.77
N GLU A 153 -19.83 -15.35 0.67
CA GLU A 153 -18.67 -16.02 0.13
C GLU A 153 -17.56 -16.14 1.21
N PRO A 154 -17.66 -17.08 2.15
CA PRO A 154 -16.74 -17.16 3.29
C PRO A 154 -15.28 -17.32 2.87
N ASP A 155 -15.00 -18.05 1.78
CA ASP A 155 -13.65 -18.26 1.26
C ASP A 155 -12.99 -16.93 0.77
N VAL A 156 -13.80 -15.91 0.45
CA VAL A 156 -13.36 -14.57 0.08
C VAL A 156 -13.31 -13.64 1.29
N VAL A 157 -14.31 -13.73 2.18
CA VAL A 157 -14.43 -12.89 3.36
C VAL A 157 -13.27 -13.08 4.33
N ASP A 158 -12.81 -14.32 4.53
CA ASP A 158 -11.76 -14.59 5.54
C ASP A 158 -10.43 -13.90 5.22
N PRO A 159 -9.85 -14.00 4.00
CA PRO A 159 -8.64 -13.25 3.67
C PRO A 159 -8.86 -11.72 3.67
N LEU A 160 -10.06 -11.22 3.29
CA LEU A 160 -10.37 -9.79 3.37
C LEU A 160 -10.42 -9.29 4.82
N ARG A 161 -10.92 -10.09 5.76
CA ARG A 161 -10.90 -9.78 7.21
C ARG A 161 -9.49 -9.71 7.76
N TYR A 162 -8.62 -10.59 7.30
CA TYR A 162 -7.21 -10.55 7.67
C TYR A 162 -6.58 -9.24 7.20
N LEU A 163 -6.69 -8.90 5.90
CA LEU A 163 -6.18 -7.66 5.34
C LEU A 163 -6.71 -6.43 6.09
N ARG A 164 -8.03 -6.33 6.25
CA ARG A 164 -8.67 -5.25 7.03
C ARG A 164 -8.08 -5.11 8.44
N GLN A 165 -7.73 -6.21 9.09
CA GLN A 165 -7.13 -6.19 10.42
C GLN A 165 -5.70 -5.62 10.38
N ARG A 166 -4.95 -5.87 9.30
CA ARG A 166 -3.61 -5.31 9.12
C ARG A 166 -3.64 -3.80 8.97
N GLU A 167 -4.61 -3.23 8.25
CA GLU A 167 -4.79 -1.78 8.13
C GLU A 167 -4.92 -1.07 9.49
N ILE A 168 -5.58 -1.71 10.46
CA ILE A 168 -5.69 -1.17 11.83
C ILE A 168 -4.32 -1.14 12.51
N VAL A 169 -3.52 -2.19 12.36
CA VAL A 169 -2.17 -2.28 12.94
C VAL A 169 -1.24 -1.26 12.30
N HIS A 170 -1.28 -1.12 10.98
CA HIS A 170 -0.49 -0.14 10.24
C HIS A 170 -0.82 1.29 10.67
N PHE A 171 -2.11 1.62 10.75
CA PHE A 171 -2.57 2.92 11.27
C PHE A 171 -1.99 3.24 12.65
N GLN A 172 -2.03 2.27 13.58
CA GLN A 172 -1.46 2.46 14.92
C GLN A 172 0.04 2.73 14.88
N ARG A 173 0.78 1.97 14.06
CA ARG A 173 2.23 2.12 13.92
C ARG A 173 2.62 3.45 13.27
N PHE A 174 1.87 3.91 12.27
CA PHE A 174 2.07 5.26 11.70
C PHE A 174 1.76 6.37 12.70
N GLY A 175 0.76 6.18 13.57
CA GLY A 175 0.47 7.10 14.67
C GLY A 175 1.63 7.20 15.67
N GLU A 176 2.27 6.08 15.99
CA GLU A 176 3.47 6.04 16.83
C GLU A 176 4.67 6.74 16.15
N ALA A 177 4.85 6.52 14.84
CA ALA A 177 5.90 7.18 14.07
C ALA A 177 5.70 8.70 14.03
N LEU A 178 4.47 9.16 13.76
CA LEU A 178 4.12 10.57 13.73
C LEU A 178 4.41 11.26 15.06
N ARG A 179 3.96 10.65 16.18
CA ARG A 179 4.24 11.19 17.52
C ARG A 179 5.74 11.29 17.78
N GLY A 180 6.51 10.22 17.50
CA GLY A 180 7.95 10.22 17.71
C GLY A 180 8.68 11.28 16.88
N VAL A 181 8.24 11.54 15.65
CA VAL A 181 8.79 12.60 14.80
C VAL A 181 8.43 13.98 15.36
N GLN A 182 7.19 14.19 15.79
CA GLN A 182 6.75 15.46 16.38
C GLN A 182 7.51 15.81 17.66
N ASP A 183 7.73 14.81 18.54
CA ASP A 183 8.52 14.97 19.77
C ASP A 183 9.95 15.42 19.44
N LYS A 184 10.62 14.77 18.49
CA LYS A 184 11.97 15.14 18.04
C LYS A 184 12.04 16.54 17.42
N LEU A 185 11.04 16.94 16.63
CA LEU A 185 10.97 18.28 16.06
C LEU A 185 10.75 19.34 17.15
N ALA A 186 10.05 19.00 18.23
CA ALA A 186 9.88 19.87 19.38
C ALA A 186 11.18 20.05 20.18
N GLU A 187 11.98 18.96 20.35
CA GLU A 187 13.28 19.00 21.03
C GLU A 187 14.33 19.87 20.29
N LYS A 188 14.30 19.89 18.95
CA LYS A 188 15.26 20.64 18.12
C LYS A 188 14.99 22.14 17.98
N LYS A 189 14.09 22.72 18.75
CA LYS A 189 13.86 24.19 18.79
C LYS A 189 14.93 24.94 19.58
N PHE A 190 16.21 24.57 19.44
CA PHE A 190 17.29 25.46 19.79
C PHE A 190 17.57 26.35 18.58
N TYR A 191 17.20 27.61 18.66
CA TYR A 191 17.67 28.65 17.74
C TYR A 191 19.19 28.76 17.93
N MET A 192 20.00 28.22 17.03
CA MET A 192 21.41 28.61 16.96
C MET A 192 21.42 30.04 16.43
N ASN A 193 21.78 31.01 17.30
CA ASN A 193 22.15 32.34 16.85
C ASN A 193 23.37 32.18 15.95
N CYS A 194 23.17 32.40 14.64
CA CYS A 194 24.23 32.31 13.64
C CYS A 194 25.25 33.44 13.69
N ASP A 195 25.21 34.30 14.71
CA ASP A 195 26.08 35.48 14.81
C ASP A 195 27.56 35.15 15.13
N ASN A 196 27.92 33.84 15.28
CA ASN A 196 29.31 33.44 15.57
C ASN A 196 29.85 32.31 14.68
N MET A 197 29.33 32.11 13.47
CA MET A 197 30.00 31.27 12.50
C MET A 197 31.06 32.08 11.75
N GLN A 198 32.28 32.09 12.28
CA GLN A 198 33.48 32.31 11.46
C GLN A 198 33.53 31.20 10.42
N THR A 199 33.56 31.60 9.16
CA THR A 199 33.73 30.73 8.00
C THR A 199 35.03 29.95 8.12
N SER A 200 34.95 28.68 8.53
CA SER A 200 36.05 27.75 8.36
C SER A 200 35.58 26.61 7.45
N ASP A 201 36.04 26.69 6.22
CA ASP A 201 36.27 25.63 5.24
C ASP A 201 35.22 24.52 5.10
N CYS A 202 34.30 24.71 4.18
CA CYS A 202 33.76 23.60 3.39
C CYS A 202 34.80 23.21 2.33
N GLY A 203 35.80 22.43 2.70
CA GLY A 203 36.72 21.80 1.76
C GLY A 203 36.04 20.63 1.07
N CYS A 204 35.48 20.86 -0.12
CA CYS A 204 35.25 19.77 -1.07
C CYS A 204 36.60 19.33 -1.61
N ASN A 205 37.18 18.28 -1.07
CA ASN A 205 38.33 17.61 -1.69
C ASN A 205 37.82 16.78 -2.88
N ASN A 206 37.87 17.38 -4.05
CA ASN A 206 37.97 16.63 -5.30
C ASN A 206 39.39 16.12 -5.38
N ASN A 207 39.59 14.84 -5.17
CA ASN A 207 40.78 14.11 -5.64
C ASN A 207 40.32 13.08 -6.64
N ASP A 208 40.28 13.52 -7.90
CA ASP A 208 40.49 12.65 -9.04
C ASP A 208 42.00 12.26 -9.08
N ASN A 209 42.23 10.94 -9.02
CA ASN A 209 43.29 10.25 -9.77
C ASN A 209 43.05 8.75 -9.68
#